data_0dcf570c53189342c5a1ed7068b9bc0b
#
_entry.id   0dcf570c53189342c5a1ed7068b9bc0b
#
_cell.length_a   1.000
_cell.length_b   1.000
_cell.length_c   1.000
_cell.angle_alpha   90.00
_cell.angle_beta   90.00
_cell.angle_gamma   90.00
#
_symmetry.space_group_name_H-M   'P 1'
#
loop_
_entity.id
_entity.type
_entity.pdbx_description
1 polymer ?
#
loop_
_entity_poly.entity_id
_entity_poly.type
_entity_poly.pdbx_seq_one_letter_code
_entity_poly.pdbx_strand_id
1 'polypeptide(L)'
;FMSYSGGDGQTLGIILTPRHICDLMCELVDVHTNDTVLDPTCGTAGFLISAMHRMLTMADTDAQKKNIKKKQLHGFELQSNMFAVAAANMILRRDGNSNLECCDFLAKNPAQVQMKGATIGLMNPPYSQGTKSDPSQYELSFIEHLLDSLTVGARAAVIVPQSSMTGKSKAEQAFKDSIMKHHTLEGVITCNTDTFYGVGTNPVIAVFTAHEPHPADHMCKFIDFRDDGYEVKAHVGLVEGDSAKDKRQHLLDVWFGRVEAPSKFCVESTVKAD
;
A
#
# COMPACT_ATOMS: atom_id res chain seq x y z
N PHE A 1 12.96 -2.24 18.41
CA PHE A 1 13.72 -1.99 17.17
C PHE A 1 14.50 -3.27 16.86
N MET A 2 13.98 -4.12 16.00
CA MET A 2 14.77 -5.24 15.47
C MET A 2 15.23 -4.83 14.07
N SER A 3 16.54 -4.59 13.94
CA SER A 3 17.21 -4.62 12.66
C SER A 3 17.33 -6.08 12.25
N TYR A 4 16.48 -6.56 11.37
CA TYR A 4 16.72 -7.84 10.71
C TYR A 4 17.76 -7.61 9.60
N SER A 5 19.02 -7.78 9.93
CA SER A 5 20.06 -8.02 8.93
C SER A 5 19.94 -9.49 8.53
N GLY A 6 19.37 -9.74 7.35
CA GLY A 6 19.33 -11.06 6.75
C GLY A 6 20.74 -11.52 6.35
N GLY A 7 21.34 -12.31 7.17
CA GLY A 7 22.52 -13.09 6.82
C GLY A 7 22.18 -14.56 6.92
N ASP A 8 21.48 -15.09 5.93
CA ASP A 8 21.49 -16.50 5.53
C ASP A 8 20.51 -16.66 4.35
N GLY A 9 21.02 -17.05 3.22
CA GLY A 9 20.40 -17.04 1.88
C GLY A 9 19.20 -17.98 1.66
N GLN A 10 18.23 -18.03 2.55
CA GLN A 10 17.01 -18.84 2.39
C GLN A 10 15.74 -18.26 3.04
N THR A 11 15.72 -17.04 3.51
CA THR A 11 14.46 -16.39 3.92
C THR A 11 13.97 -15.49 2.78
N LEU A 12 12.83 -15.81 2.21
CA LEU A 12 12.03 -14.91 1.35
C LEU A 12 12.11 -13.50 1.94
N GLY A 13 12.73 -12.57 1.22
CA GLY A 13 13.06 -11.24 1.71
C GLY A 13 11.83 -10.49 2.22
N ILE A 14 11.64 -10.50 3.53
CA ILE A 14 10.57 -9.74 4.18
C ILE A 14 10.99 -8.28 4.15
N ILE A 15 10.33 -7.48 3.33
CA ILE A 15 10.54 -6.04 3.23
C ILE A 15 9.50 -5.36 4.12
N LEU A 16 9.94 -4.86 5.27
CA LEU A 16 9.07 -4.09 6.16
C LEU A 16 8.88 -2.68 5.62
N THR A 17 7.62 -2.28 5.47
CA THR A 17 7.29 -0.92 5.04
C THR A 17 7.59 0.09 6.14
N PRO A 18 8.41 1.12 5.89
CA PRO A 18 8.71 2.16 6.88
C PRO A 18 7.44 2.87 7.35
N ARG A 19 7.41 3.27 8.62
CA ARG A 19 6.24 3.87 9.24
C ARG A 19 5.74 5.12 8.50
N HIS A 20 6.62 6.01 8.11
CA HIS A 20 6.26 7.23 7.39
C HIS A 20 5.58 6.94 6.03
N ILE A 21 5.94 5.84 5.37
CA ILE A 21 5.28 5.38 4.13
C ILE A 21 3.91 4.80 4.44
N CYS A 22 3.76 4.01 5.51
CA CYS A 22 2.44 3.52 5.93
C CYS A 22 1.48 4.68 6.22
N ASP A 23 1.97 5.70 6.94
CA ASP A 23 1.18 6.88 7.27
C ASP A 23 0.84 7.70 6.02
N LEU A 24 1.80 7.90 5.10
CA LEU A 24 1.58 8.59 3.83
C LEU A 24 0.53 7.86 2.97
N MET A 25 0.62 6.55 2.86
CA MET A 25 -0.35 5.78 2.06
C MET A 25 -1.77 5.86 2.64
N CYS A 26 -1.92 5.87 3.97
CA CYS A 26 -3.21 6.14 4.62
C CYS A 26 -3.76 7.53 4.29
N GLU A 27 -2.88 8.53 4.16
CA GLU A 27 -3.28 9.90 3.80
C GLU A 27 -3.65 10.02 2.32
N LEU A 28 -2.89 9.39 1.41
CA LEU A 28 -3.17 9.42 -0.03
C LEU A 28 -4.54 8.83 -0.38
N VAL A 29 -4.97 7.79 0.31
CA VAL A 29 -6.31 7.21 0.16
C VAL A 29 -7.34 7.79 1.13
N ASP A 30 -6.96 8.81 1.88
CA ASP A 30 -7.80 9.58 2.78
C ASP A 30 -8.65 8.70 3.73
N VAL A 31 -7.96 7.89 4.54
CA VAL A 31 -8.59 7.00 5.52
C VAL A 31 -9.37 7.80 6.56
N HIS A 32 -10.63 7.46 6.76
CA HIS A 32 -11.55 8.08 7.72
C HIS A 32 -12.12 7.08 8.74
N THR A 33 -12.79 7.60 9.77
CA THR A 33 -13.36 6.80 10.89
C THR A 33 -14.37 5.75 10.46
N ASN A 34 -15.04 5.92 9.33
CA ASN A 34 -16.07 5.00 8.82
C ASN A 34 -15.52 3.97 7.83
N ASP A 35 -14.25 4.07 7.46
CA ASP A 35 -13.63 3.14 6.53
C ASP A 35 -13.40 1.77 7.19
N THR A 36 -13.42 0.73 6.37
CA THR A 36 -12.94 -0.60 6.71
C THR A 36 -11.68 -0.88 5.88
N VAL A 37 -10.58 -1.22 6.54
CA VAL A 37 -9.26 -1.33 5.94
C VAL A 37 -8.87 -2.79 5.77
N LEU A 38 -8.37 -3.14 4.59
CA LEU A 38 -7.82 -4.44 4.25
C LEU A 38 -6.33 -4.30 3.88
N ASP A 39 -5.47 -5.07 4.57
CA ASP A 39 -4.07 -5.30 4.20
C ASP A 39 -3.87 -6.80 3.94
N PRO A 40 -3.83 -7.25 2.68
CA PRO A 40 -3.82 -8.68 2.35
C PRO A 40 -2.45 -9.35 2.46
N THR A 41 -1.39 -8.58 2.75
CA THR A 41 -0.02 -9.05 2.95
C THR A 41 0.59 -8.34 4.17
N CYS A 42 -0.12 -8.44 5.31
CA CYS A 42 0.04 -7.46 6.38
C CYS A 42 1.38 -7.51 7.13
N GLY A 43 2.19 -8.54 6.94
CA GLY A 43 3.51 -8.63 7.55
C GLY A 43 3.46 -8.43 9.07
N THR A 44 4.02 -7.32 9.54
CA THR A 44 3.97 -6.90 10.96
C THR A 44 2.76 -6.04 11.32
N ALA A 45 1.78 -5.90 10.43
CA ALA A 45 0.58 -5.06 10.54
C ALA A 45 0.86 -3.54 10.49
N GLY A 46 1.93 -3.11 9.82
CA GLY A 46 2.32 -1.70 9.74
C GLY A 46 1.22 -0.78 9.20
N PHE A 47 0.59 -1.14 8.09
CA PHE A 47 -0.51 -0.38 7.50
C PHE A 47 -1.75 -0.35 8.40
N LEU A 48 -2.14 -1.48 8.97
CA LEU A 48 -3.31 -1.55 9.87
C LEU A 48 -3.12 -0.68 11.11
N ILE A 49 -1.89 -0.64 11.64
CA ILE A 49 -1.54 0.21 12.78
C ILE A 49 -1.60 1.70 12.40
N SER A 50 -1.08 2.07 11.22
CA SER A 50 -1.15 3.46 10.72
C SER A 50 -2.59 3.90 10.51
N ALA A 51 -3.39 3.05 9.85
CA ALA A 51 -4.81 3.30 9.63
C ALA A 51 -5.58 3.42 10.96
N MET A 52 -5.37 2.50 11.89
CA MET A 52 -5.98 2.54 13.23
C MET A 52 -5.65 3.83 13.96
N HIS A 53 -4.37 4.23 13.97
CA HIS A 53 -3.94 5.47 14.63
C HIS A 53 -4.64 6.70 14.02
N ARG A 54 -4.67 6.81 12.68
CA ARG A 54 -5.35 7.90 11.97
C ARG A 54 -6.84 7.94 12.29
N MET A 55 -7.53 6.80 12.20
CA MET A 55 -8.96 6.68 12.48
C MET A 55 -9.29 7.05 13.95
N LEU A 56 -8.48 6.57 14.90
CA LEU A 56 -8.69 6.86 16.33
C LEU A 56 -8.45 8.33 16.67
N THR A 57 -7.55 9.03 15.96
CA THR A 57 -7.31 10.48 16.14
C THR A 57 -8.52 11.30 15.70
N MET A 58 -9.29 10.82 14.72
CA MET A 58 -10.49 11.48 14.20
C MET A 58 -11.80 11.01 14.87
N ALA A 59 -11.74 9.97 15.72
CA ALA A 59 -12.94 9.39 16.33
C ALA A 59 -13.41 10.22 17.52
N ASP A 60 -14.66 10.67 17.47
CA ASP A 60 -15.27 11.56 18.48
C ASP A 60 -15.82 10.76 19.69
N THR A 61 -16.20 9.51 19.52
CA THR A 61 -16.88 8.72 20.56
C THR A 61 -16.16 7.41 20.88
N ASP A 62 -16.32 6.91 22.09
CA ASP A 62 -15.80 5.61 22.51
C ASP A 62 -16.43 4.46 21.71
N ALA A 63 -17.67 4.62 21.26
CA ALA A 63 -18.34 3.64 20.39
C ALA A 63 -17.63 3.53 19.03
N GLN A 64 -17.26 4.67 18.39
CA GLN A 64 -16.46 4.68 17.17
C GLN A 64 -15.09 4.04 17.40
N LYS A 65 -14.37 4.43 18.46
CA LYS A 65 -13.05 3.86 18.81
C LYS A 65 -13.13 2.34 18.99
N LYS A 66 -14.18 1.86 19.66
CA LYS A 66 -14.40 0.42 19.85
C LYS A 66 -14.70 -0.29 18.51
N ASN A 67 -15.50 0.33 17.63
CA ASN A 67 -15.84 -0.23 16.33
C ASN A 67 -14.62 -0.34 15.41
N ILE A 68 -13.79 0.75 15.34
CA ILE A 68 -12.51 0.77 14.61
C ILE A 68 -11.67 -0.45 15.01
N LYS A 69 -11.43 -0.62 16.30
CA LYS A 69 -10.58 -1.69 16.83
C LYS A 69 -11.12 -3.10 16.61
N LYS A 70 -12.44 -3.28 16.66
CA LYS A 70 -13.05 -4.63 16.65
C LYS A 70 -13.47 -5.11 15.27
N LYS A 71 -13.77 -4.19 14.33
CA LYS A 71 -14.48 -4.56 13.09
C LYS A 71 -13.88 -4.01 11.81
N GLN A 72 -13.10 -2.91 11.88
CA GLN A 72 -12.74 -2.15 10.69
C GLN A 72 -11.34 -2.42 10.17
N LEU A 73 -10.55 -3.28 10.83
CA LEU A 73 -9.17 -3.59 10.42
C LEU A 73 -9.05 -5.08 10.12
N HIS A 74 -8.73 -5.41 8.87
CA HIS A 74 -8.59 -6.79 8.39
C HIS A 74 -7.21 -7.01 7.76
N GLY A 75 -6.58 -8.13 8.04
CA GLY A 75 -5.29 -8.48 7.48
C GLY A 75 -5.15 -9.96 7.17
N PHE A 76 -4.39 -10.26 6.12
CA PHE A 76 -3.96 -11.62 5.79
C PHE A 76 -2.43 -11.68 5.82
N GLU A 77 -1.89 -12.78 6.32
CA GLU A 77 -0.45 -13.06 6.32
C GLU A 77 -0.21 -14.55 6.08
N LEU A 78 0.63 -14.84 5.09
CA LEU A 78 0.94 -16.22 4.72
C LEU A 78 1.86 -16.90 5.74
N GLN A 79 2.85 -16.17 6.24
CA GLN A 79 3.88 -16.71 7.10
C GLN A 79 3.46 -16.70 8.58
N SER A 80 3.38 -17.85 9.21
CA SER A 80 2.90 -18.00 10.59
C SER A 80 3.73 -17.22 11.63
N ASN A 81 5.04 -17.10 11.42
CA ASN A 81 5.93 -16.30 12.28
C ASN A 81 5.62 -14.80 12.17
N MET A 82 5.40 -14.28 10.95
CA MET A 82 5.01 -12.88 10.73
C MET A 82 3.60 -12.62 11.23
N PHE A 83 2.67 -13.54 11.01
CA PHE A 83 1.32 -13.49 11.59
C PHE A 83 1.36 -13.35 13.11
N ALA A 84 2.20 -14.15 13.80
CA ALA A 84 2.35 -14.03 15.25
C ALA A 84 2.87 -12.64 15.68
N VAL A 85 3.82 -12.07 14.93
CA VAL A 85 4.32 -10.70 15.17
C VAL A 85 3.22 -9.66 14.91
N ALA A 86 2.47 -9.80 13.82
CA ALA A 86 1.33 -8.91 13.53
C ALA A 86 0.29 -8.93 14.65
N ALA A 87 -0.12 -10.12 15.07
CA ALA A 87 -1.08 -10.29 16.16
C ALA A 87 -0.58 -9.67 17.46
N ALA A 88 0.68 -9.91 17.84
CA ALA A 88 1.29 -9.30 19.01
C ALA A 88 1.33 -7.77 18.92
N ASN A 89 1.67 -7.21 17.74
CA ASN A 89 1.70 -5.77 17.51
C ASN A 89 0.31 -5.13 17.65
N MET A 90 -0.72 -5.78 17.13
CA MET A 90 -2.11 -5.30 17.26
C MET A 90 -2.58 -5.37 18.71
N ILE A 91 -2.35 -6.48 19.43
CA ILE A 91 -2.70 -6.66 20.84
C ILE A 91 -2.03 -5.61 21.74
N LEU A 92 -0.73 -5.38 21.56
CA LEU A 92 0.03 -4.39 22.34
C LEU A 92 -0.53 -2.96 22.19
N ARG A 93 -1.16 -2.67 21.05
CA ARG A 93 -1.83 -1.38 20.79
C ARG A 93 -3.28 -1.35 21.22
N ARG A 94 -3.71 -2.36 22.00
CA ARG A 94 -5.07 -2.50 22.53
C ARG A 94 -6.14 -2.57 21.43
N ASP A 95 -5.80 -3.20 20.31
CA ASP A 95 -6.76 -3.49 19.26
C ASP A 95 -7.83 -4.49 19.75
N GLY A 96 -7.49 -5.37 20.66
CA GLY A 96 -8.41 -6.23 21.43
C GLY A 96 -8.99 -7.43 20.67
N ASN A 97 -9.13 -7.39 19.36
CA ASN A 97 -9.61 -8.48 18.50
C ASN A 97 -9.25 -8.16 17.06
N SER A 98 -8.01 -8.45 16.69
CA SER A 98 -7.59 -8.27 15.31
C SER A 98 -8.29 -9.28 14.40
N ASN A 99 -8.89 -8.78 13.31
CA ASN A 99 -9.41 -9.63 12.24
C ASN A 99 -8.26 -10.03 11.30
N LEU A 100 -7.23 -10.66 11.88
CA LEU A 100 -6.09 -11.19 11.15
C LEU A 100 -6.30 -12.68 10.86
N GLU A 101 -5.96 -13.12 9.67
CA GLU A 101 -6.02 -14.51 9.24
C GLU A 101 -4.64 -14.97 8.73
N CYS A 102 -4.16 -16.11 9.23
CA CYS A 102 -2.95 -16.76 8.71
C CYS A 102 -3.31 -17.62 7.51
N CYS A 103 -3.14 -17.08 6.31
CA CYS A 103 -3.53 -17.78 5.07
C CYS A 103 -2.90 -17.15 3.83
N ASP A 104 -2.95 -17.89 2.72
CA ASP A 104 -2.63 -17.37 1.40
C ASP A 104 -3.79 -16.50 0.87
N PHE A 105 -3.52 -15.22 0.67
CA PHE A 105 -4.51 -14.27 0.14
C PHE A 105 -4.92 -14.62 -1.30
N LEU A 106 -3.98 -15.01 -2.17
CA LEU A 106 -4.29 -15.36 -3.55
C LEU A 106 -5.15 -16.62 -3.68
N ALA A 107 -5.18 -17.47 -2.65
CA ALA A 107 -6.08 -18.62 -2.59
C ALA A 107 -7.50 -18.28 -2.14
N LYS A 108 -7.76 -17.06 -1.66
CA LYS A 108 -9.10 -16.60 -1.25
C LYS A 108 -9.91 -16.21 -2.48
N ASN A 109 -11.21 -16.48 -2.43
CA ASN A 109 -12.13 -15.95 -3.45
C ASN A 109 -12.38 -14.45 -3.18
N PRO A 110 -12.07 -13.54 -4.14
CA PRO A 110 -12.27 -12.10 -3.95
C PRO A 110 -13.69 -11.73 -3.52
N ALA A 111 -14.72 -12.35 -4.08
CA ALA A 111 -16.11 -12.08 -3.70
C ALA A 111 -16.41 -12.41 -2.23
N GLN A 112 -15.75 -13.43 -1.66
CA GLN A 112 -15.87 -13.74 -0.23
C GLN A 112 -15.13 -12.72 0.64
N VAL A 113 -13.96 -12.26 0.20
CA VAL A 113 -13.20 -11.22 0.90
C VAL A 113 -13.95 -9.89 0.85
N GLN A 114 -14.59 -9.55 -0.28
CA GLN A 114 -15.42 -8.36 -0.46
C GLN A 114 -16.57 -8.27 0.57
N MET A 115 -17.08 -9.40 1.05
CA MET A 115 -18.08 -9.45 2.11
C MET A 115 -17.62 -8.86 3.45
N LYS A 116 -16.31 -8.67 3.65
CA LYS A 116 -15.77 -7.92 4.80
C LYS A 116 -16.08 -6.43 4.73
N GLY A 117 -16.48 -5.92 3.57
CA GLY A 117 -16.88 -4.53 3.35
C GLY A 117 -15.71 -3.54 3.34
N ALA A 118 -14.52 -3.96 2.90
CA ALA A 118 -13.36 -3.11 2.88
C ALA A 118 -13.50 -1.98 1.85
N THR A 119 -13.43 -0.74 2.34
CA THR A 119 -13.48 0.50 1.55
C THR A 119 -12.09 1.07 1.28
N ILE A 120 -11.08 0.56 1.98
CA ILE A 120 -9.67 0.91 1.82
C ILE A 120 -8.83 -0.35 1.65
N GLY A 121 -7.98 -0.37 0.63
CA GLY A 121 -6.93 -1.37 0.45
C GLY A 121 -5.55 -0.73 0.64
N LEU A 122 -4.70 -1.34 1.46
CA LEU A 122 -3.31 -0.93 1.65
C LEU A 122 -2.43 -2.17 1.51
N MET A 123 -1.40 -2.12 0.68
CA MET A 123 -0.60 -3.32 0.43
C MET A 123 0.86 -3.00 0.07
N ASN A 124 1.76 -3.81 0.61
CA ASN A 124 3.11 -4.02 0.12
C ASN A 124 3.26 -5.52 -0.20
N PRO A 125 3.01 -5.96 -1.45
CA PRO A 125 3.06 -7.37 -1.81
C PRO A 125 4.50 -7.90 -1.77
N PRO A 126 4.71 -9.21 -1.73
CA PRO A 126 6.05 -9.78 -1.86
C PRO A 126 6.61 -9.48 -3.26
N TYR A 127 7.88 -9.01 -3.32
CA TYR A 127 8.52 -8.61 -4.57
C TYR A 127 9.20 -9.80 -5.24
N SER A 128 9.15 -9.83 -6.59
CA SER A 128 9.90 -10.75 -7.44
C SER A 128 9.63 -12.23 -7.17
N GLN A 129 8.43 -12.60 -6.72
CA GLN A 129 8.03 -13.98 -6.52
C GLN A 129 7.55 -14.63 -7.82
N GLY A 130 6.98 -13.85 -8.73
CA GLY A 130 6.52 -14.33 -10.03
C GLY A 130 7.66 -14.60 -11.02
N THR A 131 7.42 -15.54 -11.92
CA THR A 131 8.30 -15.85 -13.05
C THR A 131 7.54 -15.81 -14.37
N LYS A 132 8.25 -15.83 -15.51
CA LYS A 132 7.59 -15.89 -16.83
C LYS A 132 6.74 -17.16 -17.03
N SER A 133 7.09 -18.24 -16.34
CA SER A 133 6.34 -19.51 -16.36
C SER A 133 5.20 -19.54 -15.33
N ASP A 134 5.28 -18.72 -14.28
CA ASP A 134 4.24 -18.56 -13.27
C ASP A 134 4.05 -17.07 -12.92
N PRO A 135 3.27 -16.35 -13.74
CA PRO A 135 3.00 -14.93 -13.49
C PRO A 135 1.94 -14.70 -12.40
N SER A 136 1.31 -15.75 -11.86
CA SER A 136 0.31 -15.61 -10.80
C SER A 136 0.87 -14.98 -9.50
N GLN A 137 2.18 -15.00 -9.34
CA GLN A 137 2.90 -14.41 -8.21
C GLN A 137 3.51 -13.04 -8.53
N TYR A 138 3.17 -12.42 -9.67
CA TYR A 138 3.59 -11.05 -9.96
C TYR A 138 2.87 -10.05 -9.04
N GLU A 139 3.52 -8.94 -8.74
CA GLU A 139 2.93 -7.84 -7.95
C GLU A 139 1.60 -7.36 -8.55
N LEU A 140 1.47 -7.36 -9.87
CA LEU A 140 0.23 -7.00 -10.58
C LEU A 140 -0.92 -7.97 -10.29
N SER A 141 -0.64 -9.27 -10.11
CA SER A 141 -1.65 -10.25 -9.69
C SER A 141 -2.19 -9.96 -8.30
N PHE A 142 -1.30 -9.60 -7.35
CA PHE A 142 -1.72 -9.17 -6.02
C PHE A 142 -2.56 -7.89 -6.06
N ILE A 143 -2.19 -6.93 -6.93
CA ILE A 143 -2.96 -5.68 -7.10
C ILE A 143 -4.37 -5.99 -7.62
N GLU A 144 -4.50 -6.77 -8.69
CA GLU A 144 -5.78 -7.17 -9.25
C GLU A 144 -6.65 -7.86 -8.20
N HIS A 145 -6.09 -8.87 -7.51
CA HIS A 145 -6.80 -9.63 -6.49
C HIS A 145 -7.23 -8.76 -5.30
N LEU A 146 -6.41 -7.77 -4.89
CA LEU A 146 -6.79 -6.79 -3.88
C LEU A 146 -7.98 -5.97 -4.35
N LEU A 147 -7.90 -5.36 -5.54
CA LEU A 147 -8.95 -4.48 -6.07
C LEU A 147 -10.28 -5.22 -6.24
N ASP A 148 -10.24 -6.47 -6.74
CA ASP A 148 -11.41 -7.34 -6.83
C ASP A 148 -12.03 -7.67 -5.46
N SER A 149 -11.21 -7.68 -4.41
CA SER A 149 -11.63 -7.97 -3.02
C SER A 149 -12.21 -6.79 -2.27
N LEU A 150 -12.15 -5.58 -2.83
CA LEU A 150 -12.67 -4.36 -2.22
C LEU A 150 -14.12 -4.10 -2.63
N THR A 151 -14.79 -3.21 -1.91
CA THR A 151 -16.13 -2.73 -2.30
C THR A 151 -16.06 -1.78 -3.50
N VAL A 152 -17.18 -1.58 -4.19
CA VAL A 152 -17.27 -0.62 -5.30
C VAL A 152 -16.93 0.79 -4.83
N GLY A 153 -16.06 1.49 -5.59
CA GLY A 153 -15.59 2.83 -5.23
C GLY A 153 -14.58 2.87 -4.07
N ALA A 154 -14.10 1.71 -3.62
CA ALA A 154 -13.06 1.65 -2.60
C ALA A 154 -11.74 2.22 -3.13
N ARG A 155 -10.97 2.82 -2.25
CA ARG A 155 -9.67 3.43 -2.57
C ARG A 155 -8.55 2.51 -2.13
N ALA A 156 -7.56 2.34 -2.98
CA ALA A 156 -6.41 1.50 -2.65
C ALA A 156 -5.09 2.19 -2.94
N ALA A 157 -4.10 2.01 -2.07
CA ALA A 157 -2.71 2.36 -2.32
C ALA A 157 -1.84 1.12 -2.17
N VAL A 158 -0.99 0.89 -3.16
CA VAL A 158 -0.05 -0.24 -3.16
C VAL A 158 1.36 0.30 -3.40
N ILE A 159 2.35 -0.25 -2.69
CA ILE A 159 3.75 0.09 -2.93
C ILE A 159 4.44 -1.11 -3.58
N VAL A 160 5.03 -0.89 -4.75
CA VAL A 160 5.63 -1.93 -5.60
C VAL A 160 6.91 -1.41 -6.25
N PRO A 161 7.79 -2.28 -6.76
CA PRO A 161 8.89 -1.84 -7.62
C PRO A 161 8.37 -1.09 -8.84
N GLN A 162 9.06 -0.05 -9.26
CA GLN A 162 8.73 0.71 -10.48
C GLN A 162 8.62 -0.20 -11.71
N SER A 163 9.44 -1.25 -11.77
CA SER A 163 9.41 -2.24 -12.85
C SER A 163 8.05 -2.92 -13.00
N SER A 164 7.30 -3.14 -11.92
CA SER A 164 5.95 -3.71 -11.99
C SER A 164 4.98 -2.80 -12.76
N MET A 165 5.13 -1.49 -12.62
CA MET A 165 4.29 -0.51 -13.34
C MET A 165 4.74 -0.27 -14.79
N THR A 166 6.05 -0.40 -15.07
CA THR A 166 6.62 -0.13 -16.41
C THR A 166 6.89 -1.39 -17.22
N GLY A 167 6.69 -2.59 -16.66
CA GLY A 167 6.93 -3.87 -17.32
C GLY A 167 6.07 -4.05 -18.59
N LYS A 168 6.65 -4.70 -19.62
CA LYS A 168 6.05 -4.85 -20.95
C LYS A 168 5.95 -6.32 -21.43
N SER A 169 6.11 -7.27 -20.52
CA SER A 169 5.85 -8.68 -20.88
C SER A 169 4.37 -8.88 -21.19
N LYS A 170 4.03 -9.91 -21.98
CA LYS A 170 2.64 -10.23 -22.31
C LYS A 170 1.77 -10.45 -21.05
N ALA A 171 2.34 -11.07 -20.02
CA ALA A 171 1.62 -11.30 -18.77
C ALA A 171 1.37 -9.99 -18.01
N GLU A 172 2.38 -9.10 -17.91
CA GLU A 172 2.21 -7.79 -17.27
C GLU A 172 1.20 -6.91 -18.01
N GLN A 173 1.23 -6.91 -19.34
CA GLN A 173 0.23 -6.21 -20.15
C GLN A 173 -1.17 -6.76 -19.91
N ALA A 174 -1.34 -8.09 -19.87
CA ALA A 174 -2.63 -8.72 -19.61
C ALA A 174 -3.20 -8.33 -18.24
N PHE A 175 -2.36 -8.28 -17.18
CA PHE A 175 -2.80 -7.80 -15.87
C PHE A 175 -3.19 -6.32 -15.89
N LYS A 176 -2.39 -5.46 -16.55
CA LYS A 176 -2.69 -4.02 -16.66
C LYS A 176 -4.00 -3.78 -17.42
N ASP A 177 -4.22 -4.48 -18.54
CA ASP A 177 -5.46 -4.44 -19.31
C ASP A 177 -6.66 -4.86 -18.44
N SER A 178 -6.52 -5.95 -17.70
CA SER A 178 -7.58 -6.45 -16.82
C SER A 178 -7.86 -5.47 -15.68
N ILE A 179 -6.83 -4.96 -15.02
CA ILE A 179 -6.96 -3.97 -13.93
C ILE A 179 -7.69 -2.72 -14.46
N MET A 180 -7.24 -2.13 -15.57
CA MET A 180 -7.83 -0.90 -16.11
C MET A 180 -9.23 -1.10 -16.68
N LYS A 181 -9.57 -2.32 -17.11
CA LYS A 181 -10.93 -2.66 -17.55
C LYS A 181 -11.95 -2.63 -16.41
N HIS A 182 -11.53 -2.88 -15.18
CA HIS A 182 -12.43 -3.02 -14.03
C HIS A 182 -12.21 -1.97 -12.93
N HIS A 183 -11.04 -1.32 -12.92
CA HIS A 183 -10.60 -0.39 -11.87
C HIS A 183 -9.93 0.83 -12.48
N THR A 184 -9.91 1.94 -11.76
CA THR A 184 -9.27 3.18 -12.18
C THR A 184 -7.91 3.37 -11.51
N LEU A 185 -6.86 3.63 -12.29
CA LEU A 185 -5.59 4.14 -11.79
C LEU A 185 -5.71 5.65 -11.59
N GLU A 186 -5.54 6.13 -10.36
CA GLU A 186 -5.59 7.55 -10.03
C GLU A 186 -4.24 8.25 -10.23
N GLY A 187 -3.17 7.54 -9.96
CA GLY A 187 -1.83 8.05 -10.17
C GLY A 187 -0.73 7.18 -9.58
N VAL A 188 0.50 7.61 -9.82
CA VAL A 188 1.73 6.94 -9.37
C VAL A 188 2.69 7.95 -8.76
N ILE A 189 3.19 7.65 -7.57
CA ILE A 189 4.16 8.48 -6.84
C ILE A 189 5.49 7.71 -6.78
N THR A 190 6.55 8.27 -7.34
CA THR A 190 7.91 7.69 -7.25
C THR A 190 8.50 8.05 -5.90
N CYS A 191 8.84 7.04 -5.09
CA CYS A 191 9.38 7.23 -3.76
C CYS A 191 10.91 7.39 -3.76
N ASN A 192 11.46 7.81 -2.62
CA ASN A 192 12.88 7.80 -2.35
C ASN A 192 13.46 6.40 -2.58
N THR A 193 14.58 6.30 -3.29
CA THR A 193 15.25 5.03 -3.61
C THR A 193 15.73 4.29 -2.36
N ASP A 194 15.95 5.02 -1.27
CA ASP A 194 16.37 4.48 0.02
C ASP A 194 15.19 4.14 0.94
N THR A 195 13.94 4.29 0.47
CA THR A 195 12.74 3.91 1.24
C THR A 195 12.85 2.51 1.84
N PHE A 196 13.35 1.56 1.06
CA PHE A 196 13.68 0.22 1.53
C PHE A 196 15.19 0.06 1.62
N TYR A 197 15.79 0.69 2.62
CA TYR A 197 17.23 0.70 2.82
C TYR A 197 17.84 -0.70 2.75
N GLY A 198 18.85 -0.84 1.89
CA GLY A 198 19.57 -2.11 1.68
C GLY A 198 18.91 -3.10 0.70
N VAL A 199 17.74 -2.79 0.12
CA VAL A 199 17.03 -3.68 -0.81
C VAL A 199 17.32 -3.37 -2.29
N GLY A 200 17.80 -2.16 -2.61
CA GLY A 200 18.19 -1.78 -3.97
C GLY A 200 17.03 -1.74 -4.99
N THR A 201 15.82 -1.42 -4.53
CA THR A 201 14.64 -1.29 -5.37
C THR A 201 14.24 0.18 -5.52
N ASN A 202 13.62 0.55 -6.64
CA ASN A 202 13.01 1.86 -6.84
C ASN A 202 11.49 1.73 -6.57
N PRO A 203 11.00 2.05 -5.38
CA PRO A 203 9.61 1.86 -5.05
C PRO A 203 8.73 2.97 -5.63
N VAL A 204 7.51 2.59 -6.01
CA VAL A 204 6.45 3.53 -6.37
C VAL A 204 5.18 3.19 -5.60
N ILE A 205 4.40 4.20 -5.24
CA ILE A 205 3.05 4.03 -4.71
C ILE A 205 2.08 4.27 -5.87
N ALA A 206 1.27 3.25 -6.19
CA ALA A 206 0.18 3.36 -7.15
C ALA A 206 -1.14 3.42 -6.39
N VAL A 207 -2.01 4.35 -6.79
CA VAL A 207 -3.30 4.59 -6.14
C VAL A 207 -4.42 4.28 -7.11
N PHE A 208 -5.44 3.56 -6.64
CA PHE A 208 -6.55 3.06 -7.46
C PHE A 208 -7.91 3.35 -6.82
N THR A 209 -8.93 3.41 -7.67
CA THR A 209 -10.35 3.28 -7.30
C THR A 209 -10.87 1.94 -7.81
N ALA A 210 -11.41 1.12 -6.91
CA ALA A 210 -11.85 -0.23 -7.21
C ALA A 210 -13.24 -0.25 -7.86
N HIS A 211 -13.44 -1.20 -8.79
CA HIS A 211 -14.70 -1.47 -9.49
C HIS A 211 -15.29 -0.28 -10.28
N GLU A 212 -14.42 0.62 -10.69
CA GLU A 212 -14.73 1.69 -11.62
C GLU A 212 -13.80 1.56 -12.84
N PRO A 213 -14.30 1.17 -14.03
CA PRO A 213 -13.48 1.05 -15.23
C PRO A 213 -12.72 2.35 -15.52
N HIS A 214 -11.43 2.24 -15.89
CA HIS A 214 -10.58 3.39 -16.14
C HIS A 214 -11.09 4.20 -17.36
N PRO A 215 -11.52 5.46 -17.18
CA PRO A 215 -11.98 6.28 -18.30
C PRO A 215 -10.81 6.63 -19.23
N ALA A 216 -11.05 6.61 -20.54
CA ALA A 216 -10.01 6.91 -21.55
C ALA A 216 -9.43 8.33 -21.47
N ASP A 217 -10.17 9.27 -20.90
CA ASP A 217 -9.81 10.67 -20.69
C ASP A 217 -9.40 11.00 -19.25
N HIS A 218 -9.31 9.97 -18.38
CA HIS A 218 -8.93 10.16 -16.99
C HIS A 218 -7.48 10.63 -16.87
N MET A 219 -7.27 11.73 -16.15
CA MET A 219 -5.96 12.33 -15.95
C MET A 219 -5.31 11.76 -14.67
N CYS A 220 -4.40 10.83 -14.87
CA CYS A 220 -3.60 10.26 -13.77
C CYS A 220 -2.49 11.23 -13.36
N LYS A 221 -2.21 11.32 -12.06
CA LYS A 221 -1.11 12.11 -11.51
C LYS A 221 0.16 11.27 -11.41
N PHE A 222 1.26 11.77 -11.98
CA PHE A 222 2.60 11.17 -11.86
C PHE A 222 3.49 12.13 -11.08
N ILE A 223 3.84 11.74 -9.86
CA ILE A 223 4.55 12.62 -8.91
C ILE A 223 5.95 12.07 -8.62
N ASP A 224 6.95 12.92 -8.74
CA ASP A 224 8.32 12.62 -8.31
C ASP A 224 8.52 13.05 -6.86
N PHE A 225 8.45 12.07 -5.96
CA PHE A 225 8.64 12.28 -4.52
C PHE A 225 9.92 11.61 -4.01
N ARG A 226 10.92 11.43 -4.88
CA ARG A 226 12.21 10.86 -4.47
C ARG A 226 12.96 11.72 -3.46
N ASP A 227 12.76 13.01 -3.49
CA ASP A 227 13.25 13.96 -2.48
C ASP A 227 12.16 14.17 -1.41
N ASP A 228 11.97 13.18 -0.55
CA ASP A 228 10.97 13.17 0.52
C ASP A 228 11.45 13.81 1.84
N GLY A 229 12.71 14.23 1.88
CA GLY A 229 13.33 14.82 3.08
C GLY A 229 13.87 13.79 4.07
N TYR A 230 13.87 12.52 3.71
CA TYR A 230 14.56 11.47 4.48
C TYR A 230 15.97 11.26 3.94
N GLU A 231 16.91 11.03 4.84
CA GLU A 231 18.32 10.85 4.53
C GLU A 231 18.88 9.57 5.17
N VAL A 232 19.79 8.91 4.46
CA VAL A 232 20.50 7.75 5.02
C VAL A 232 21.64 8.22 5.91
N LYS A 233 21.61 7.83 7.19
CA LYS A 233 22.74 8.03 8.13
C LYS A 233 23.45 6.72 8.38
N ALA A 234 24.77 6.74 8.32
CA ALA A 234 25.61 5.57 8.58
C ALA A 234 25.25 4.92 9.93
N HIS A 235 25.10 3.60 9.95
CA HIS A 235 24.74 2.78 11.11
C HIS A 235 23.35 3.06 11.74
N VAL A 236 22.57 4.00 11.20
CA VAL A 236 21.23 4.36 11.71
C VAL A 236 20.14 3.95 10.72
N GLY A 237 20.41 4.06 9.41
CA GLY A 237 19.45 3.86 8.35
C GLY A 237 18.76 5.17 7.93
N LEU A 238 17.54 5.08 7.45
CA LEU A 238 16.77 6.22 6.96
C LEU A 238 16.26 7.08 8.14
N VAL A 239 16.57 8.35 8.12
CA VAL A 239 16.25 9.31 9.19
C VAL A 239 15.46 10.49 8.62
N GLU A 240 14.45 10.92 9.36
CA GLU A 240 13.65 12.10 9.05
C GLU A 240 14.50 13.37 9.14
N GLY A 241 14.57 14.13 8.05
CA GLY A 241 15.19 15.45 8.00
C GLY A 241 14.19 16.56 8.29
N ASP A 242 14.69 17.77 8.51
CA ASP A 242 13.88 18.93 8.93
C ASP A 242 12.77 19.29 7.93
N SER A 243 13.00 19.05 6.63
CA SER A 243 12.05 19.36 5.55
C SER A 243 11.03 18.24 5.24
N ALA A 244 11.14 17.07 5.85
CA ALA A 244 10.31 15.91 5.49
C ALA A 244 8.82 16.16 5.66
N LYS A 245 8.42 16.84 6.75
CA LYS A 245 7.01 17.17 7.01
C LYS A 245 6.43 18.14 5.99
N ASP A 246 7.18 19.17 5.63
CA ASP A 246 6.74 20.18 4.66
C ASP A 246 6.64 19.56 3.24
N LYS A 247 7.60 18.72 2.87
CA LYS A 247 7.57 17.99 1.59
C LYS A 247 6.39 17.03 1.51
N ARG A 248 6.12 16.29 2.58
CA ARG A 248 4.95 15.41 2.68
C ARG A 248 3.65 16.21 2.55
N GLN A 249 3.53 17.33 3.27
CA GLN A 249 2.35 18.20 3.16
C GLN A 249 2.17 18.73 1.75
N HIS A 250 3.25 19.19 1.10
CA HIS A 250 3.21 19.64 -0.28
C HIS A 250 2.76 18.53 -1.25
N LEU A 251 3.27 17.32 -1.09
CA LEU A 251 2.80 16.16 -1.87
C LEU A 251 1.29 15.97 -1.73
N LEU A 252 0.76 15.98 -0.51
CA LEU A 252 -0.67 15.81 -0.25
C LEU A 252 -1.51 16.95 -0.83
N ASP A 253 -1.03 18.19 -0.75
CA ASP A 253 -1.71 19.34 -1.32
C ASP A 253 -1.79 19.26 -2.86
N VAL A 254 -0.72 18.80 -3.52
CA VAL A 254 -0.70 18.53 -4.96
C VAL A 254 -1.62 17.35 -5.31
N TRP A 255 -1.54 16.25 -4.52
CA TRP A 255 -2.36 15.07 -4.72
C TRP A 255 -3.85 15.38 -4.71
N PHE A 256 -4.29 16.14 -3.72
CA PHE A 256 -5.69 16.54 -3.56
C PHE A 256 -6.07 17.80 -4.38
N GLY A 257 -5.18 18.33 -5.21
CA GLY A 257 -5.46 19.48 -6.08
C GLY A 257 -5.65 20.80 -5.32
N ARG A 258 -5.08 20.93 -4.11
CA ARG A 258 -5.14 22.17 -3.31
C ARG A 258 -4.15 23.22 -3.78
N VAL A 259 -3.05 22.78 -4.39
CA VAL A 259 -2.01 23.64 -4.98
C VAL A 259 -1.59 23.09 -6.34
N GLU A 260 -1.19 23.98 -7.23
CA GLU A 260 -0.53 23.61 -8.49
C GLU A 260 0.95 23.30 -8.23
N ALA A 261 1.49 22.35 -8.98
CA ALA A 261 2.89 21.97 -8.89
C ALA A 261 3.61 22.15 -10.24
N PRO A 262 4.92 22.47 -10.23
CA PRO A 262 5.69 22.50 -11.46
C PRO A 262 5.76 21.10 -12.10
N SER A 263 5.82 21.04 -13.43
CA SER A 263 5.83 19.80 -14.22
C SER A 263 6.98 18.84 -13.86
N LYS A 264 8.08 19.35 -13.30
CA LYS A 264 9.17 18.51 -12.78
C LYS A 264 8.78 17.73 -11.50
N PHE A 265 7.73 18.15 -10.79
CA PHE A 265 7.23 17.49 -9.57
C PHE A 265 5.99 16.65 -9.85
N CYS A 266 5.03 17.18 -10.60
CA CYS A 266 3.79 16.49 -10.95
C CYS A 266 3.47 16.68 -12.43
N VAL A 267 3.18 15.57 -13.11
CA VAL A 267 2.64 15.56 -14.48
C VAL A 267 1.31 14.86 -14.45
N GLU A 268 0.31 15.45 -15.11
CA GLU A 268 -0.98 14.81 -15.34
C GLU A 268 -1.05 14.31 -16.78
N SER A 269 -1.44 13.06 -16.98
CA SER A 269 -1.53 12.43 -18.29
C SER A 269 -2.58 11.33 -18.30
N THR A 270 -3.21 11.14 -19.45
CA THR A 270 -4.01 9.93 -19.69
C THR A 270 -3.08 8.72 -19.79
N VAL A 271 -3.59 7.56 -19.37
CA VAL A 271 -2.87 6.29 -19.42
C VAL A 271 -3.66 5.29 -20.25
N LYS A 272 -2.94 4.50 -21.04
CA LYS A 272 -3.47 3.31 -21.69
C LYS A 272 -2.71 2.09 -21.18
N ALA A 273 -3.33 0.95 -21.22
CA ALA A 273 -2.72 -0.29 -20.75
C ALA A 273 -1.63 -0.82 -21.69
N ASP A 274 -1.57 -0.33 -22.94
CA ASP A 274 -0.61 -0.68 -24.00
C ASP A 274 0.73 0.10 -23.97
#